data_c49c5d3e532e800b98fb7708b7f2e555
#
_entry.id   c49c5d3e532e800b98fb7708b7f2e555
#
_cell.length_a   1.000
_cell.length_b   1.000
_cell.length_c   1.000
_cell.angle_alpha   90.00
_cell.angle_beta   90.00
_cell.angle_gamma   90.00
#
_symmetry.space_group_name_H-M   'P 1'
#
loop_
_entity.id
_entity.type
_entity.pdbx_description
1 polymer ?
#
loop_
_entity_poly.entity_id
_entity_poly.type
_entity_poly.pdbx_seq_one_letter_code
_entity_poly.pdbx_strand_id
1 'polypeptide(L)'
;AFFHLELNQASRKYTPDIIINMAFESYYWKKDIRKDISTIQRKMEINLQTLTSKKLDEVCSIVEIKVFLIAFAIRKLLDTKKIPDRVAAKKIKIIKFKRNSRAHGAFFNFKKLYELDKPIKADMEAKLILNQIIHGFVFQVFANKSGKLSHLYITSDYDKSKFLYLVNIKTLMKNFKEISKQQVVSMSIKYDPSRGIFVTTTN
;
A
#
# COMPACT_ATOMS: atom_id res chain seq x y z
N ALA A 1 8.46 24.27 -24.02
CA ALA A 1 9.45 23.89 -25.00
C ALA A 1 9.00 22.56 -25.61
N PHE A 2 8.58 22.59 -26.86
CA PHE A 2 8.19 21.41 -27.65
C PHE A 2 9.45 20.72 -28.13
N PHE A 3 9.63 19.45 -27.78
CA PHE A 3 10.60 18.58 -28.46
C PHE A 3 9.92 18.03 -29.72
N HIS A 4 10.31 18.51 -30.88
CA HIS A 4 10.08 17.84 -32.16
C HIS A 4 11.05 16.66 -32.26
N LEU A 5 10.53 15.46 -32.20
CA LEU A 5 11.22 14.25 -32.65
C LEU A 5 10.82 14.02 -34.10
N GLU A 6 11.78 14.25 -35.01
CA GLU A 6 11.67 13.79 -36.41
C GLU A 6 11.68 12.25 -36.42
N LEU A 7 10.54 11.66 -36.68
CA LEU A 7 10.42 10.23 -36.93
C LEU A 7 10.71 9.93 -38.40
N ASN A 8 11.72 9.15 -38.64
CA ASN A 8 12.18 8.66 -39.93
C ASN A 8 11.04 7.93 -40.70
N GLN A 9 10.99 8.12 -42.01
CA GLN A 9 9.93 7.73 -42.94
C GLN A 9 9.71 6.22 -43.19
N ALA A 10 10.22 5.32 -42.36
CA ALA A 10 10.17 3.88 -42.60
C ALA A 10 8.99 3.12 -41.95
N SER A 11 8.07 3.77 -41.26
CA SER A 11 6.96 3.09 -40.55
C SER A 11 5.55 3.53 -40.97
N ARG A 12 5.30 3.67 -42.27
CA ARG A 12 3.97 3.99 -42.80
C ARG A 12 3.02 2.79 -42.80
N LYS A 13 2.79 2.10 -41.66
CA LYS A 13 1.69 1.10 -41.56
C LYS A 13 0.91 1.09 -40.25
N TYR A 14 1.21 1.98 -39.33
CA TYR A 14 0.39 2.16 -38.14
C TYR A 14 0.05 3.65 -38.04
N THR A 15 -1.10 4.03 -38.54
CA THR A 15 -1.77 5.27 -38.12
C THR A 15 -2.41 4.98 -36.77
N PRO A 16 -1.92 5.52 -35.65
CA PRO A 16 -2.69 5.47 -34.42
C PRO A 16 -3.84 6.44 -34.60
N ASP A 17 -5.04 5.91 -34.79
CA ASP A 17 -6.23 6.70 -35.10
C ASP A 17 -6.60 7.69 -34.00
N ILE A 18 -6.11 7.52 -32.77
CA ILE A 18 -6.30 8.48 -31.68
C ILE A 18 -5.15 8.33 -30.67
N ILE A 19 -4.30 9.35 -30.52
CA ILE A 19 -3.43 9.49 -29.34
C ILE A 19 -4.27 10.11 -28.24
N ILE A 20 -4.88 9.28 -27.38
CA ILE A 20 -5.46 9.77 -26.14
C ILE A 20 -4.27 10.04 -25.21
N ASN A 21 -3.95 11.33 -25.03
CA ASN A 21 -3.02 11.76 -23.97
C ASN A 21 -3.65 11.46 -22.62
N MET A 22 -3.49 10.23 -22.16
CA MET A 22 -3.86 9.83 -20.80
C MET A 22 -2.85 10.41 -19.81
N ALA A 23 -3.00 11.72 -19.53
CA ALA A 23 -2.34 12.30 -18.37
C ALA A 23 -2.78 11.51 -17.14
N PHE A 24 -1.81 10.97 -16.37
CA PHE A 24 -2.10 10.31 -15.09
C PHE A 24 -2.66 11.34 -14.11
N GLU A 25 -3.97 11.48 -14.08
CA GLU A 25 -4.69 12.44 -13.25
C GLU A 25 -4.76 11.96 -11.80
N SER A 26 -3.87 12.49 -10.96
CA SER A 26 -3.78 12.13 -9.54
C SER A 26 -5.07 12.37 -8.76
N TYR A 27 -5.92 13.30 -9.21
CA TYR A 27 -7.20 13.61 -8.60
C TYR A 27 -8.12 12.38 -8.52
N TYR A 28 -8.30 11.66 -9.63
CA TYR A 28 -9.17 10.47 -9.67
C TYR A 28 -8.66 9.36 -8.76
N TRP A 29 -7.36 9.08 -8.79
CA TRP A 29 -6.73 8.10 -7.90
C TRP A 29 -6.92 8.46 -6.42
N LYS A 30 -6.70 9.73 -6.06
CA LYS A 30 -6.91 10.23 -4.69
C LYS A 30 -8.39 10.16 -4.27
N LYS A 31 -9.32 10.39 -5.21
CA LYS A 31 -10.76 10.25 -4.98
C LYS A 31 -11.12 8.80 -4.69
N ASP A 32 -10.62 7.85 -5.49
CA ASP A 32 -10.90 6.42 -5.33
C ASP A 32 -10.29 5.88 -4.04
N ILE A 33 -9.06 6.27 -3.68
CA ILE A 33 -8.47 5.95 -2.36
C ILE A 33 -9.43 6.36 -1.23
N ARG A 34 -9.98 7.57 -1.24
CA ARG A 34 -10.90 8.04 -0.20
C ARG A 34 -12.21 7.25 -0.17
N LYS A 35 -12.74 6.90 -1.35
CA LYS A 35 -13.94 6.04 -1.48
C LYS A 35 -13.70 4.65 -0.87
N ASP A 36 -12.56 4.04 -1.18
CA ASP A 36 -12.19 2.72 -0.67
C ASP A 36 -11.95 2.74 0.85
N ILE A 37 -11.29 3.80 1.37
CA ILE A 37 -11.16 4.01 2.82
C ILE A 37 -12.52 4.09 3.49
N SER A 38 -13.49 4.83 2.92
CA SER A 38 -14.83 4.93 3.48
C SER A 38 -15.56 3.59 3.47
N THR A 39 -15.31 2.75 2.46
CA THR A 39 -15.85 1.38 2.41
C THR A 39 -15.27 0.51 3.53
N ILE A 40 -13.95 0.53 3.74
CA ILE A 40 -13.29 -0.20 4.84
C ILE A 40 -13.83 0.29 6.19
N GLN A 41 -13.96 1.60 6.40
CA GLN A 41 -14.46 2.17 7.65
C GLN A 41 -15.88 1.67 7.96
N ARG A 42 -16.78 1.59 6.97
CA ARG A 42 -18.12 0.99 7.15
C ARG A 42 -18.03 -0.50 7.53
N LYS A 43 -17.12 -1.27 6.93
CA LYS A 43 -16.94 -2.67 7.29
C LYS A 43 -16.36 -2.86 8.69
N MET A 44 -15.59 -1.91 9.21
CA MET A 44 -15.08 -1.92 10.58
C MET A 44 -16.16 -1.78 11.65
N GLU A 45 -17.32 -1.21 11.31
CA GLU A 45 -18.44 -1.08 12.25
C GLU A 45 -19.27 -2.37 12.38
N ILE A 46 -19.10 -3.33 11.47
CA ILE A 46 -19.82 -4.60 11.48
C ILE A 46 -19.29 -5.48 12.62
N ASN A 47 -20.19 -6.07 13.40
CA ASN A 47 -19.82 -7.13 14.34
C ASN A 47 -19.71 -8.46 13.59
N LEU A 48 -18.49 -8.93 13.41
CA LEU A 48 -18.17 -10.15 12.64
C LEU A 48 -18.69 -11.43 13.34
N GLN A 49 -18.87 -11.41 14.65
CA GLN A 49 -19.36 -12.58 15.41
C GLN A 49 -20.82 -12.88 15.10
N THR A 50 -21.59 -11.93 14.58
CA THR A 50 -22.99 -12.10 14.20
C THR A 50 -23.18 -12.55 12.75
N LEU A 51 -22.09 -12.68 12.00
CA LEU A 51 -22.14 -13.03 10.57
C LEU A 51 -22.09 -14.54 10.37
N THR A 52 -22.75 -15.00 9.31
CA THR A 52 -22.50 -16.34 8.76
C THR A 52 -21.10 -16.43 8.17
N SER A 53 -20.52 -17.64 8.07
CA SER A 53 -19.19 -17.86 7.49
C SER A 53 -19.06 -17.19 6.12
N LYS A 54 -20.02 -17.37 5.21
CA LYS A 54 -20.02 -16.76 3.87
C LYS A 54 -19.94 -15.22 3.91
N LYS A 55 -20.72 -14.58 4.80
CA LYS A 55 -20.69 -13.12 4.95
C LYS A 55 -19.40 -12.63 5.59
N LEU A 56 -18.84 -13.40 6.50
CA LEU A 56 -17.54 -13.11 7.09
C LEU A 56 -16.44 -13.12 6.03
N ASP A 57 -16.40 -14.15 5.20
CA ASP A 57 -15.44 -14.26 4.10
C ASP A 57 -15.58 -13.11 3.11
N GLU A 58 -16.82 -12.73 2.78
CA GLU A 58 -17.10 -11.57 1.92
C GLU A 58 -16.56 -10.26 2.53
N VAL A 59 -16.80 -10.01 3.81
CA VAL A 59 -16.32 -8.80 4.49
C VAL A 59 -14.79 -8.77 4.53
N CYS A 60 -14.16 -9.88 4.88
CA CYS A 60 -12.70 -9.99 4.90
C CYS A 60 -12.08 -9.77 3.51
N SER A 61 -12.63 -10.41 2.47
CA SER A 61 -12.18 -10.25 1.09
C SER A 61 -12.31 -8.82 0.58
N ILE A 62 -13.42 -8.14 0.90
CA ILE A 62 -13.61 -6.73 0.54
C ILE A 62 -12.52 -5.87 1.20
N VAL A 63 -12.24 -6.09 2.48
CA VAL A 63 -11.21 -5.31 3.19
C VAL A 63 -9.84 -5.59 2.61
N GLU A 64 -9.50 -6.84 2.36
CA GLU A 64 -8.23 -7.25 1.75
C GLU A 64 -8.02 -6.57 0.39
N ILE A 65 -8.96 -6.74 -0.53
CA ILE A 65 -8.90 -6.15 -1.87
C ILE A 65 -8.77 -4.62 -1.79
N LYS A 66 -9.58 -3.96 -0.94
CA LYS A 66 -9.55 -2.51 -0.85
C LYS A 66 -8.25 -1.98 -0.23
N VAL A 67 -7.70 -2.64 0.78
CA VAL A 67 -6.40 -2.26 1.37
C VAL A 67 -5.29 -2.42 0.33
N PHE A 68 -5.30 -3.51 -0.44
CA PHE A 68 -4.33 -3.74 -1.51
C PHE A 68 -4.42 -2.65 -2.60
N LEU A 69 -5.63 -2.34 -3.09
CA LEU A 69 -5.83 -1.31 -4.12
C LEU A 69 -5.39 0.08 -3.64
N ILE A 70 -5.71 0.44 -2.39
CA ILE A 70 -5.25 1.69 -1.77
C ILE A 70 -3.73 1.74 -1.71
N ALA A 71 -3.08 0.66 -1.24
CA ALA A 71 -1.63 0.59 -1.13
C ALA A 71 -0.96 0.73 -2.50
N PHE A 72 -1.46 0.02 -3.51
CA PHE A 72 -0.99 0.12 -4.89
C PHE A 72 -1.16 1.54 -5.45
N ALA A 73 -2.33 2.15 -5.27
CA ALA A 73 -2.62 3.50 -5.73
C ALA A 73 -1.69 4.54 -5.09
N ILE A 74 -1.49 4.47 -3.76
CA ILE A 74 -0.56 5.37 -3.05
C ILE A 74 0.86 5.15 -3.54
N ARG A 75 1.30 3.90 -3.71
CA ARG A 75 2.63 3.59 -4.22
C ARG A 75 2.82 4.17 -5.61
N LYS A 76 1.85 4.02 -6.52
CA LYS A 76 1.90 4.60 -7.85
C LYS A 76 2.00 6.12 -7.82
N LEU A 77 1.22 6.79 -6.93
CA LEU A 77 1.29 8.23 -6.74
C LEU A 77 2.67 8.71 -6.24
N LEU A 78 3.34 7.93 -5.36
CA LEU A 78 4.71 8.20 -4.93
C LEU A 78 5.70 8.04 -6.07
N ASP A 79 5.64 6.93 -6.79
CA ASP A 79 6.59 6.62 -7.88
C ASP A 79 6.45 7.61 -9.04
N THR A 80 5.25 8.14 -9.29
CA THR A 80 4.99 9.17 -10.33
C THR A 80 5.09 10.61 -9.81
N LYS A 81 5.58 10.82 -8.57
CA LYS A 81 5.79 12.15 -7.99
C LYS A 81 4.51 13.01 -7.93
N LYS A 82 3.35 12.38 -7.72
CA LYS A 82 2.04 13.05 -7.59
C LYS A 82 1.64 13.34 -6.13
N ILE A 83 2.45 12.89 -5.18
CA ILE A 83 2.42 13.24 -3.75
C ILE A 83 3.85 13.51 -3.29
N PRO A 84 4.04 14.38 -2.25
CA PRO A 84 5.38 14.75 -1.79
C PRO A 84 6.21 13.57 -1.27
N ASP A 85 7.51 13.59 -1.51
CA ASP A 85 8.43 12.53 -1.10
C ASP A 85 8.48 12.33 0.43
N ARG A 86 8.29 13.41 1.23
CA ARG A 86 8.22 13.34 2.70
C ARG A 86 7.15 12.37 3.21
N VAL A 87 6.11 12.13 2.41
CA VAL A 87 5.02 11.22 2.77
C VAL A 87 5.50 9.77 2.82
N ALA A 88 6.43 9.40 1.95
CA ALA A 88 7.01 8.05 1.93
C ALA A 88 7.76 7.70 3.22
N ALA A 89 8.42 8.71 3.82
CA ALA A 89 9.19 8.57 5.05
C ALA A 89 8.35 8.72 6.34
N LYS A 90 7.04 9.04 6.21
CA LYS A 90 6.16 9.18 7.38
C LYS A 90 6.14 7.92 8.21
N LYS A 91 6.45 8.03 9.51
CA LYS A 91 6.46 6.91 10.44
C LYS A 91 5.05 6.55 10.91
N ILE A 92 4.74 5.27 10.91
CA ILE A 92 3.48 4.69 11.39
C ILE A 92 3.81 3.67 12.46
N LYS A 93 3.17 3.78 13.62
CA LYS A 93 3.35 2.84 14.75
C LYS A 93 2.80 1.48 14.38
N ILE A 94 3.60 0.46 14.61
CA ILE A 94 3.30 -0.95 14.38
C ILE A 94 3.76 -1.80 15.56
N ILE A 95 3.35 -3.07 15.54
CA ILE A 95 3.98 -4.13 16.36
C ILE A 95 4.63 -5.12 15.40
N LYS A 96 5.82 -5.60 15.72
CA LYS A 96 6.49 -6.66 14.97
C LYS A 96 6.78 -7.85 15.84
N PHE A 97 6.74 -9.05 15.24
CA PHE A 97 7.04 -10.32 15.86
C PHE A 97 8.19 -10.99 15.13
N LYS A 98 9.18 -11.47 15.84
CA LYS A 98 10.31 -12.18 15.23
C LYS A 98 9.88 -13.53 14.66
N ARG A 99 10.55 -13.96 13.62
CA ARG A 99 10.43 -15.33 13.11
C ARG A 99 10.93 -16.31 14.16
N ASN A 100 10.17 -17.37 14.42
CA ASN A 100 10.61 -18.48 15.25
C ASN A 100 11.56 -19.38 14.43
N SER A 101 12.84 -19.38 14.78
CA SER A 101 13.87 -20.13 14.05
C SER A 101 13.68 -21.65 14.07
N ARG A 102 12.92 -22.17 15.03
CA ARG A 102 12.63 -23.60 15.20
C ARG A 102 11.33 -24.03 14.50
N ALA A 103 10.53 -23.08 14.01
CA ALA A 103 9.27 -23.40 13.39
C ALA A 103 9.45 -23.73 11.91
N HIS A 104 9.19 -24.98 11.59
CA HIS A 104 8.98 -25.45 10.21
C HIS A 104 7.48 -25.62 10.00
N GLY A 105 6.96 -25.17 8.88
CA GLY A 105 5.54 -25.37 8.62
C GLY A 105 5.04 -24.61 7.39
N ALA A 106 3.91 -25.08 6.90
CA ALA A 106 3.24 -24.49 5.77
C ALA A 106 2.61 -23.13 6.15
N PHE A 107 2.54 -22.27 5.20
CA PHE A 107 1.95 -20.94 5.19
C PHE A 107 0.59 -20.82 5.91
N PHE A 108 -0.26 -21.85 5.85
CA PHE A 108 -1.59 -21.86 6.46
C PHE A 108 -1.62 -21.71 7.98
N ASN A 109 -0.47 -21.91 8.65
CA ASN A 109 -0.36 -21.78 10.09
C ASN A 109 0.72 -20.76 10.51
N PHE A 110 0.68 -19.58 9.86
CA PHE A 110 1.67 -18.54 10.08
C PHE A 110 1.83 -18.14 11.55
N LYS A 111 0.80 -18.31 12.39
CA LYS A 111 0.86 -18.03 13.84
C LYS A 111 1.95 -18.83 14.54
N LYS A 112 2.19 -20.08 14.13
CA LYS A 112 3.26 -20.92 14.68
C LYS A 112 4.65 -20.50 14.21
N LEU A 113 4.71 -19.72 13.13
CA LEU A 113 5.96 -19.32 12.51
C LEU A 113 6.60 -18.09 13.18
N TYR A 114 5.88 -17.40 14.07
CA TYR A 114 6.35 -16.17 14.70
C TYR A 114 6.10 -16.18 16.20
N GLU A 115 6.96 -15.50 16.96
CA GLU A 115 6.89 -15.38 18.43
C GLU A 115 5.83 -14.34 18.82
N LEU A 116 4.53 -14.70 18.70
CA LEU A 116 3.41 -13.78 18.95
C LEU A 116 3.26 -13.38 20.44
N ASP A 117 3.89 -14.10 21.34
CA ASP A 117 4.00 -13.83 22.78
C ASP A 117 5.01 -12.73 23.12
N LYS A 118 5.89 -12.36 22.15
CA LYS A 118 6.95 -11.36 22.33
C LYS A 118 6.79 -10.16 21.38
N PRO A 119 5.74 -9.32 21.57
CA PRO A 119 5.49 -8.17 20.73
C PRO A 119 6.58 -7.10 20.89
N ILE A 120 7.08 -6.57 19.78
CA ILE A 120 8.06 -5.49 19.74
C ILE A 120 7.39 -4.25 19.11
N LYS A 121 7.24 -3.17 19.88
CA LYS A 121 6.77 -1.89 19.37
C LYS A 121 7.83 -1.29 18.42
N ALA A 122 7.41 -0.78 17.29
CA ALA A 122 8.29 -0.18 16.30
C ALA A 122 7.54 0.90 15.48
N ASP A 123 8.32 1.73 14.81
CA ASP A 123 7.83 2.64 13.80
C ASP A 123 8.30 2.14 12.44
N MET A 124 7.40 2.16 11.44
CA MET A 124 7.71 1.78 10.06
C MET A 124 7.35 2.90 9.10
N GLU A 125 8.18 3.14 8.12
CA GLU A 125 7.89 4.13 7.08
C GLU A 125 6.67 3.72 6.25
N ALA A 126 5.85 4.70 5.87
CA ALA A 126 4.67 4.44 5.06
C ALA A 126 5.00 3.66 3.80
N LYS A 127 6.11 4.00 3.10
CA LYS A 127 6.57 3.27 1.91
C LYS A 127 6.84 1.80 2.19
N LEU A 128 7.43 1.47 3.35
CA LEU A 128 7.71 0.08 3.73
C LEU A 128 6.41 -0.69 4.03
N ILE A 129 5.43 -0.04 4.68
CA ILE A 129 4.11 -0.65 4.91
C ILE A 129 3.41 -0.95 3.57
N LEU A 130 3.46 -0.01 2.62
CA LEU A 130 2.91 -0.24 1.28
C LEU A 130 3.58 -1.46 0.61
N ASN A 131 4.90 -1.60 0.73
CA ASN A 131 5.62 -2.76 0.20
C ASN A 131 5.21 -4.07 0.90
N GLN A 132 5.01 -4.05 2.24
CA GLN A 132 4.53 -5.24 2.95
C GLN A 132 3.15 -5.68 2.46
N ILE A 133 2.26 -4.74 2.12
CA ILE A 133 0.92 -5.03 1.61
C ILE A 133 0.99 -5.52 0.16
N ILE A 134 1.69 -4.79 -0.73
CA ILE A 134 1.72 -5.08 -2.18
C ILE A 134 2.42 -6.43 -2.47
N HIS A 135 3.49 -6.73 -1.75
CA HIS A 135 4.25 -7.98 -1.87
C HIS A 135 3.89 -8.99 -0.78
N GLY A 136 2.64 -8.92 -0.28
CA GLY A 136 2.18 -9.69 0.88
C GLY A 136 2.30 -11.19 0.71
N PHE A 137 3.08 -11.81 1.59
CA PHE A 137 3.13 -13.26 1.81
C PHE A 137 2.08 -13.69 2.86
N VAL A 138 1.91 -12.87 3.91
CA VAL A 138 0.79 -12.96 4.85
C VAL A 138 0.00 -11.67 4.74
N PHE A 139 -1.29 -11.79 4.55
CA PHE A 139 -2.27 -10.73 4.73
C PHE A 139 -3.48 -11.33 5.43
N GLN A 140 -3.67 -10.98 6.69
CA GLN A 140 -4.76 -11.53 7.49
C GLN A 140 -5.43 -10.45 8.31
N VAL A 141 -6.74 -10.36 8.18
CA VAL A 141 -7.58 -9.42 8.91
C VAL A 141 -7.96 -10.01 10.26
N PHE A 142 -7.97 -9.20 11.32
CA PHE A 142 -8.35 -9.62 12.68
C PHE A 142 -9.39 -8.72 13.30
N ALA A 143 -10.31 -9.36 14.00
CA ALA A 143 -11.28 -8.71 14.88
C ALA A 143 -10.74 -8.56 16.31
N ASN A 144 -11.19 -7.53 17.01
CA ASN A 144 -10.98 -7.39 18.44
C ASN A 144 -11.97 -8.27 19.24
N LYS A 145 -11.89 -8.23 20.57
CA LYS A 145 -12.77 -8.99 21.45
C LYS A 145 -14.28 -8.68 21.28
N SER A 146 -14.62 -7.49 20.78
CA SER A 146 -16.00 -7.10 20.48
C SER A 146 -16.45 -7.50 19.06
N GLY A 147 -15.67 -8.31 18.37
CA GLY A 147 -15.99 -8.78 17.00
C GLY A 147 -15.78 -7.75 15.89
N LYS A 148 -15.23 -6.57 16.18
CA LYS A 148 -15.00 -5.53 15.17
C LYS A 148 -13.61 -5.66 14.57
N LEU A 149 -13.50 -5.43 13.25
CA LEU A 149 -12.22 -5.37 12.54
C LEU A 149 -11.27 -4.34 13.18
N SER A 150 -10.06 -4.75 13.50
CA SER A 150 -9.15 -3.91 14.27
C SER A 150 -7.71 -3.90 13.77
N HIS A 151 -7.20 -5.04 13.34
CA HIS A 151 -5.79 -5.19 12.97
C HIS A 151 -5.60 -6.02 11.71
N LEU A 152 -4.45 -5.81 11.07
CA LEU A 152 -3.92 -6.62 9.97
C LEU A 152 -2.62 -7.25 10.42
N TYR A 153 -2.46 -8.56 10.20
CA TYR A 153 -1.15 -9.18 10.11
C TYR A 153 -0.68 -9.13 8.67
N ILE A 154 0.48 -8.54 8.44
CA ILE A 154 1.09 -8.44 7.12
C ILE A 154 2.57 -8.79 7.20
N THR A 155 3.07 -9.45 6.18
CA THR A 155 4.50 -9.53 5.87
C THR A 155 4.69 -9.83 4.40
N SER A 156 5.70 -9.23 3.80
CA SER A 156 6.06 -9.50 2.41
C SER A 156 6.86 -10.79 2.28
N ASP A 157 6.98 -11.28 1.06
CA ASP A 157 7.83 -12.43 0.74
C ASP A 157 9.30 -12.18 1.14
N TYR A 158 9.78 -10.94 1.06
CA TYR A 158 11.12 -10.54 1.46
C TYR A 158 11.34 -10.58 2.98
N ASP A 159 10.33 -10.20 3.78
CA ASP A 159 10.46 -10.11 5.24
C ASP A 159 9.92 -11.32 6.00
N LYS A 160 9.24 -12.27 5.34
CA LYS A 160 8.62 -13.45 5.97
C LYS A 160 9.58 -14.30 6.80
N SER A 161 10.88 -14.28 6.46
CA SER A 161 11.92 -14.99 7.21
C SER A 161 12.41 -14.23 8.46
N LYS A 162 12.01 -12.96 8.64
CA LYS A 162 12.49 -12.08 9.70
C LYS A 162 11.39 -11.69 10.67
N PHE A 163 10.30 -11.12 10.13
CA PHE A 163 9.25 -10.48 10.93
C PHE A 163 7.85 -10.68 10.35
N LEU A 164 6.87 -10.74 11.24
CA LEU A 164 5.47 -10.50 10.98
C LEU A 164 5.10 -9.14 11.60
N TYR A 165 4.29 -8.35 10.90
CA TYR A 165 3.88 -7.03 11.36
C TYR A 165 2.39 -7.00 11.67
N LEU A 166 2.03 -6.41 12.80
CA LEU A 166 0.66 -6.13 13.20
C LEU A 166 0.40 -4.63 13.09
N VAL A 167 -0.55 -4.27 12.25
CA VAL A 167 -0.90 -2.88 11.97
C VAL A 167 -2.35 -2.63 12.37
N ASN A 168 -2.60 -1.56 13.11
CA ASN A 168 -3.96 -1.15 13.44
C ASN A 168 -4.66 -0.56 12.21
N ILE A 169 -5.82 -1.11 11.79
CA ILE A 169 -6.54 -0.71 10.57
C ILE A 169 -6.97 0.76 10.66
N LYS A 170 -7.50 1.21 11.79
CA LYS A 170 -7.96 2.60 11.98
C LYS A 170 -6.82 3.59 11.78
N THR A 171 -5.65 3.29 12.37
CA THR A 171 -4.43 4.09 12.21
C THR A 171 -3.95 4.08 10.76
N LEU A 172 -3.97 2.93 10.10
CA LEU A 172 -3.56 2.80 8.70
C LEU A 172 -4.48 3.61 7.79
N MET A 173 -5.80 3.48 7.94
CA MET A 173 -6.78 4.24 7.14
C MET A 173 -6.69 5.74 7.37
N LYS A 174 -6.45 6.19 8.61
CA LYS A 174 -6.18 7.61 8.91
C LYS A 174 -4.97 8.11 8.13
N ASN A 175 -3.85 7.38 8.17
CA ASN A 175 -2.63 7.76 7.45
C ASN A 175 -2.86 7.77 5.93
N PHE A 176 -3.51 6.76 5.36
CA PHE A 176 -3.82 6.70 3.93
C PHE A 176 -4.73 7.84 3.49
N LYS A 177 -5.71 8.22 4.32
CA LYS A 177 -6.58 9.37 4.08
C LYS A 177 -5.79 10.69 4.06
N GLU A 178 -4.87 10.89 5.01
CA GLU A 178 -4.00 12.05 5.04
C GLU A 178 -3.08 12.12 3.82
N ILE A 179 -2.50 10.99 3.43
CA ILE A 179 -1.67 10.86 2.22
C ILE A 179 -2.47 11.23 0.96
N SER A 180 -3.70 10.76 0.83
CA SER A 180 -4.56 11.03 -0.33
C SER A 180 -4.94 12.51 -0.49
N LYS A 181 -4.76 13.33 0.55
CA LYS A 181 -5.02 14.77 0.53
C LYS A 181 -3.80 15.62 0.14
N GLN A 182 -2.60 15.01 0.15
CA GLN A 182 -1.38 15.73 -0.15
C GLN A 182 -1.33 16.16 -1.62
N GLN A 183 -0.77 17.33 -1.84
CA GLN A 183 -0.49 17.87 -3.18
C GLN A 183 0.98 18.24 -3.27
N VAL A 184 1.55 18.08 -4.45
CA VAL A 184 2.90 18.55 -4.74
C VAL A 184 2.83 20.04 -5.00
N VAL A 185 3.54 20.82 -4.18
CA VAL A 185 3.61 22.28 -4.28
C VAL A 185 4.80 22.72 -5.12
N SER A 186 5.90 21.96 -5.03
CA SER A 186 7.11 22.24 -5.81
C SER A 186 7.80 20.96 -6.26
N MET A 187 8.50 21.03 -7.37
CA MET A 187 9.28 19.94 -7.94
C MET A 187 10.68 20.46 -8.31
N SER A 188 11.70 19.72 -7.92
CA SER A 188 13.08 19.97 -8.30
C SER A 188 13.62 18.77 -9.06
N ILE A 189 14.32 19.04 -10.18
CA ILE A 189 14.99 18.02 -11.00
C ILE A 189 16.47 18.34 -10.98
N LYS A 190 17.30 17.38 -10.53
CA LYS A 190 18.77 17.51 -10.50
C LYS A 190 19.39 16.32 -11.19
N TYR A 191 20.43 16.58 -11.98
CA TYR A 191 21.25 15.52 -12.56
C TYR A 191 22.16 14.93 -11.48
N ASP A 192 22.16 13.59 -11.35
CA ASP A 192 23.07 12.84 -10.49
C ASP A 192 24.17 12.20 -11.37
N PRO A 193 25.38 12.78 -11.41
CA PRO A 193 26.46 12.27 -12.25
C PRO A 193 26.95 10.88 -11.83
N SER A 194 26.78 10.52 -10.56
CA SER A 194 27.23 9.21 -10.05
C SER A 194 26.39 8.06 -10.59
N ARG A 195 25.11 8.34 -10.93
CA ARG A 195 24.15 7.37 -11.47
C ARG A 195 23.84 7.59 -12.96
N GLY A 196 24.28 8.70 -13.55
CA GLY A 196 23.95 9.08 -14.92
C GLY A 196 22.46 9.37 -15.17
N ILE A 197 21.69 9.76 -14.14
CA ILE A 197 20.24 9.95 -14.21
C ILE A 197 19.80 11.29 -13.64
N PHE A 198 18.61 11.75 -14.06
CA PHE A 198 17.93 12.86 -13.41
C PHE A 198 17.14 12.37 -12.21
N VAL A 199 17.33 13.00 -11.04
CA VAL A 199 16.60 12.73 -9.81
C VAL A 199 15.56 13.82 -9.60
N THR A 200 14.30 13.41 -9.50
CA THR A 200 13.18 14.30 -9.23
C THR A 200 12.77 14.21 -7.76
N THR A 201 12.70 15.35 -7.08
CA THR A 201 12.19 15.48 -5.70
C THR A 201 10.98 16.37 -5.66
N THR A 202 10.04 16.09 -4.75
CA THR A 202 8.77 16.82 -4.59
C THR A 202 8.50 17.19 -3.14
N ASN A 203 7.93 18.41 -2.94
CA ASN A 203 7.49 18.94 -1.65
C ASN A 203 6.00 19.30 -1.69
#